data_59f1432193e312333bc3e2673ef3a2e5
#
_entry.id   59f1432193e312333bc3e2673ef3a2e5
#
_cell.length_a   1.000
_cell.length_b   1.000
_cell.length_c   1.000
_cell.angle_alpha   90.00
_cell.angle_beta   90.00
_cell.angle_gamma   90.00
#
_symmetry.space_group_name_H-M   'P 1'
#
loop_
_entity.id
_entity.type
_entity.pdbx_description
1 polymer ?
#
loop_
_entity_poly.entity_id
_entity_poly.type
_entity_poly.pdbx_seq_one_letter_code
_entity_poly.pdbx_strand_id
1 'polypeptide(L)'
;MVIVAGFLGFCAVLRAPVGVIPPLLTRLGQDLGMGEVARGALTSVPILCFGLLTPLASMVVRRLGINTAGLLTLGMALAGALLRSAGTTWAAFGGTVIIGAGLTVGNLVAPMVIGRDFWHRTSLMTGLYSSTCNVIVTAATALAVPLALLIGWQGSAAAWTAIPVLLAGAMWLWVFPPGSQAPRQSLRERSGMTSWVTERSLARPTSSTGAAVWKRPLTWVMAVAFAAQTFSYYAISGWLPTALVDELSMSESGAGVAASVFSLLGIVGPLLVPVMFEALGWPASRVLGVICACWLMLPICLTVAPGYWLVPCMLSGIAQGAFFAALFTLVIRRSESVDENRQTAAVIQTTGYCLAAVGPVVTGWIHEHSGGWVAPFAMVVGVLVLMTVCAQIAARAGDSGKPKPTIPAGVLSGEDEQVEQGGDQ
;
A
#
# COMPACT_ATOMS: atom_id res chain seq x y z
N MET A 1 16.32 -18.24 -6.26
CA MET A 1 15.89 -18.08 -4.84
C MET A 1 16.53 -16.87 -4.18
N VAL A 2 17.82 -16.63 -4.30
CA VAL A 2 18.53 -15.52 -3.60
C VAL A 2 18.04 -14.12 -4.01
N ILE A 3 17.76 -13.88 -5.29
CA ILE A 3 17.22 -12.61 -5.81
C ILE A 3 15.85 -12.31 -5.18
N VAL A 4 15.00 -13.34 -5.07
CA VAL A 4 13.67 -13.21 -4.43
C VAL A 4 13.82 -12.86 -2.94
N ALA A 5 14.70 -13.56 -2.22
CA ALA A 5 14.94 -13.30 -0.81
C ALA A 5 15.49 -11.88 -0.57
N GLY A 6 16.46 -11.42 -1.38
CA GLY A 6 16.97 -10.04 -1.32
C GLY A 6 15.89 -8.98 -1.61
N PHE A 7 15.03 -9.24 -2.59
CA PHE A 7 13.89 -8.39 -2.90
C PHE A 7 12.86 -8.35 -1.76
N LEU A 8 12.48 -9.50 -1.20
CA LEU A 8 11.52 -9.56 -0.08
C LEU A 8 12.09 -8.93 1.19
N GLY A 9 13.38 -9.11 1.47
CA GLY A 9 14.07 -8.40 2.55
C GLY A 9 14.00 -6.87 2.38
N PHE A 10 14.21 -6.37 1.17
CA PHE A 10 14.02 -4.95 0.84
C PHE A 10 12.57 -4.50 1.08
N CYS A 11 11.59 -5.30 0.65
CA CYS A 11 10.16 -5.01 0.86
C CYS A 11 9.80 -4.93 2.35
N ALA A 12 10.41 -5.76 3.20
CA ALA A 12 10.24 -5.71 4.65
C ALA A 12 10.66 -4.35 5.23
N VAL A 13 11.78 -3.80 4.76
CA VAL A 13 12.26 -2.48 5.20
C VAL A 13 11.29 -1.36 4.84
N LEU A 14 10.55 -1.48 3.74
CA LEU A 14 9.60 -0.44 3.32
C LEU A 14 8.43 -0.24 4.30
N ARG A 15 8.17 -1.17 5.21
CA ARG A 15 7.01 -1.12 6.10
C ARG A 15 7.37 -1.19 7.59
N ALA A 16 8.46 -1.84 7.97
CA ALA A 16 8.86 -1.99 9.37
C ALA A 16 8.96 -0.65 10.13
N PRO A 17 9.63 0.40 9.59
CA PRO A 17 9.81 1.66 10.30
C PRO A 17 8.51 2.44 10.53
N VAL A 18 7.48 2.19 9.72
CA VAL A 18 6.16 2.82 9.83
C VAL A 18 5.27 2.04 10.78
N GLY A 19 5.26 0.70 10.67
CA GLY A 19 4.39 -0.17 11.47
C GLY A 19 4.74 -0.23 12.96
N VAL A 20 5.99 0.07 13.33
CA VAL A 20 6.45 0.03 14.73
C VAL A 20 5.96 1.21 15.57
N ILE A 21 5.66 2.37 14.97
CA ILE A 21 5.36 3.60 15.70
C ILE A 21 3.96 3.61 16.35
N PRO A 22 2.86 3.22 15.68
CA PRO A 22 1.53 3.29 16.26
C PRO A 22 1.40 2.67 17.66
N PRO A 23 1.86 1.42 17.92
CA PRO A 23 1.74 0.83 19.25
C PRO A 23 2.69 1.46 20.29
N LEU A 24 3.71 2.22 19.87
CA LEU A 24 4.64 2.92 20.75
C LEU A 24 4.26 4.37 21.04
N LEU A 25 3.19 4.91 20.39
CA LEU A 25 2.83 6.33 20.47
C LEU A 25 2.59 6.82 21.89
N THR A 26 1.92 6.03 22.73
CA THR A 26 1.64 6.40 24.13
C THR A 26 2.95 6.58 24.90
N ARG A 27 3.84 5.60 24.85
CA ARG A 27 5.15 5.64 25.54
C ARG A 27 6.05 6.77 25.03
N LEU A 28 6.13 6.89 23.70
CA LEU A 28 6.91 7.92 23.05
C LEU A 28 6.36 9.32 23.37
N GLY A 29 5.03 9.47 23.39
CA GLY A 29 4.38 10.71 23.75
C GLY A 29 4.62 11.13 25.19
N GLN A 30 4.55 10.19 26.14
CA GLN A 30 4.84 10.43 27.55
C GLN A 30 6.31 10.82 27.76
N ASP A 31 7.25 10.09 27.16
CA ASP A 31 8.69 10.31 27.32
C ASP A 31 9.17 11.64 26.69
N LEU A 32 8.59 12.01 25.54
CA LEU A 32 8.94 13.24 24.81
C LEU A 32 8.03 14.44 25.11
N GLY A 33 7.04 14.31 25.98
CA GLY A 33 6.09 15.38 26.30
C GLY A 33 5.23 15.81 25.11
N MET A 34 4.83 14.86 24.23
CA MET A 34 4.08 15.14 23.01
C MET A 34 2.55 15.04 23.25
N GLY A 35 1.80 16.08 22.89
CA GLY A 35 0.34 16.02 22.78
C GLY A 35 -0.16 15.16 21.61
N GLU A 36 -1.46 14.89 21.56
CA GLU A 36 -2.08 13.99 20.57
C GLU A 36 -1.86 14.45 19.12
N VAL A 37 -1.92 15.76 18.88
CA VAL A 37 -1.64 16.36 17.56
C VAL A 37 -0.22 16.01 17.09
N ALA A 38 0.78 16.13 17.97
CA ALA A 38 2.17 15.82 17.64
C ALA A 38 2.39 14.33 17.40
N ARG A 39 1.72 13.46 18.17
CA ARG A 39 1.72 12.00 17.97
C ARG A 39 1.11 11.64 16.61
N GLY A 40 -0.05 12.21 16.28
CA GLY A 40 -0.67 12.05 14.96
C GLY A 40 0.20 12.56 13.82
N ALA A 41 0.83 13.73 14.00
CA ALA A 41 1.76 14.28 13.01
C ALA A 41 2.96 13.37 12.77
N LEU A 42 3.52 12.74 13.79
CA LEU A 42 4.64 11.82 13.67
C LEU A 42 4.30 10.62 12.76
N THR A 43 3.09 10.07 12.87
CA THR A 43 2.63 8.98 12.00
C THR A 43 2.27 9.46 10.58
N SER A 44 1.93 10.73 10.41
CA SER A 44 1.55 11.33 9.13
C SER A 44 2.76 11.69 8.24
N VAL A 45 3.91 11.99 8.86
CA VAL A 45 5.13 12.44 8.13
C VAL A 45 5.54 11.48 7.00
N PRO A 46 5.63 10.14 7.16
CA PRO A 46 5.98 9.25 6.06
C PRO A 46 4.99 9.32 4.90
N ILE A 47 3.70 9.50 5.21
CA ILE A 47 2.63 9.56 4.22
C ILE A 47 2.73 10.85 3.40
N LEU A 48 3.00 11.97 4.07
CA LEU A 48 3.31 13.24 3.41
C LEU A 48 4.52 13.12 2.48
N CYS A 49 5.57 12.44 2.93
CA CYS A 49 6.73 12.18 2.09
C CYS A 49 6.35 11.40 0.83
N PHE A 50 5.48 10.37 0.94
CA PHE A 50 5.00 9.61 -0.21
C PHE A 50 4.24 10.48 -1.22
N GLY A 51 3.43 11.42 -0.75
CA GLY A 51 2.72 12.36 -1.63
C GLY A 51 3.64 13.40 -2.27
N LEU A 52 4.41 14.11 -1.44
CA LEU A 52 5.15 15.30 -1.87
C LEU A 52 6.49 14.98 -2.54
N LEU A 53 7.20 13.94 -2.06
CA LEU A 53 8.56 13.64 -2.53
C LEU A 53 8.61 12.65 -3.71
N THR A 54 7.48 12.10 -4.16
CA THR A 54 7.44 11.16 -5.29
C THR A 54 8.08 11.71 -6.57
N PRO A 55 7.85 12.98 -7.00
CA PRO A 55 8.53 13.52 -8.18
C PRO A 55 10.06 13.59 -8.00
N LEU A 56 10.52 14.01 -6.83
CA LEU A 56 11.94 14.05 -6.49
C LEU A 56 12.54 12.64 -6.43
N ALA A 57 11.86 11.70 -5.80
CA ALA A 57 12.28 10.30 -5.74
C ALA A 57 12.41 9.69 -7.14
N SER A 58 11.47 9.98 -8.06
CA SER A 58 11.56 9.57 -9.45
C SER A 58 12.82 10.12 -10.16
N MET A 59 13.19 11.38 -9.90
CA MET A 59 14.44 11.97 -10.42
C MET A 59 15.66 11.26 -9.84
N VAL A 60 15.67 10.96 -8.55
CA VAL A 60 16.76 10.24 -7.87
C VAL A 60 16.94 8.85 -8.48
N VAL A 61 15.86 8.08 -8.63
CA VAL A 61 15.92 6.73 -9.25
C VAL A 61 16.43 6.80 -10.68
N ARG A 62 16.00 7.80 -11.45
CA ARG A 62 16.45 8.00 -12.84
C ARG A 62 17.95 8.32 -12.93
N ARG A 63 18.50 9.11 -11.99
CA ARG A 63 19.92 9.50 -11.98
C ARG A 63 20.83 8.41 -11.42
N LEU A 64 20.42 7.74 -10.34
CA LEU A 64 21.27 6.78 -9.63
C LEU A 64 21.10 5.35 -10.14
N GLY A 65 20.01 5.07 -10.86
CA GLY A 65 19.62 3.72 -11.24
C GLY A 65 18.94 2.93 -10.09
N ILE A 66 18.24 1.87 -10.43
CA ILE A 66 17.38 1.10 -9.51
C ILE A 66 18.18 0.53 -8.34
N ASN A 67 19.36 -0.07 -8.62
CA ASN A 67 20.15 -0.76 -7.60
C ASN A 67 20.71 0.20 -6.55
N THR A 68 21.29 1.33 -6.99
CA THR A 68 21.84 2.38 -6.10
C THR A 68 20.74 3.10 -5.34
N ALA A 69 19.59 3.35 -5.98
CA ALA A 69 18.43 3.94 -5.31
C ALA A 69 17.87 3.01 -4.20
N GLY A 70 17.91 1.69 -4.41
CA GLY A 70 17.58 0.72 -3.36
C GLY A 70 18.52 0.82 -2.15
N LEU A 71 19.83 0.91 -2.38
CA LEU A 71 20.82 1.14 -1.30
C LEU A 71 20.60 2.46 -0.58
N LEU A 72 20.29 3.53 -1.32
CA LEU A 72 19.96 4.82 -0.73
C LEU A 72 18.75 4.71 0.19
N THR A 73 17.69 3.99 -0.24
CA THR A 73 16.52 3.70 0.59
C THR A 73 16.90 3.04 1.90
N LEU A 74 17.72 1.98 1.85
CA LEU A 74 18.17 1.25 3.04
C LEU A 74 19.02 2.13 3.95
N GLY A 75 19.95 2.90 3.41
CA GLY A 75 20.79 3.83 4.16
C GLY A 75 19.99 4.94 4.84
N MET A 76 19.03 5.54 4.14
CA MET A 76 18.13 6.55 4.72
C MET A 76 17.23 5.97 5.80
N ALA A 77 16.69 4.76 5.60
CA ALA A 77 15.88 4.09 6.61
C ALA A 77 16.69 3.84 7.90
N LEU A 78 17.94 3.38 7.79
CA LEU A 78 18.82 3.17 8.94
C LEU A 78 19.18 4.48 9.63
N ALA A 79 19.69 5.46 8.88
CA ALA A 79 20.09 6.76 9.45
C ALA A 79 18.91 7.46 10.13
N GLY A 80 17.74 7.45 9.49
CA GLY A 80 16.52 8.01 10.06
C GLY A 80 16.03 7.27 11.29
N ALA A 81 16.14 5.94 11.34
CA ALA A 81 15.77 5.16 12.53
C ALA A 81 16.68 5.45 13.73
N LEU A 82 17.97 5.55 13.51
CA LEU A 82 18.95 5.90 14.56
C LEU A 82 18.69 7.33 15.07
N LEU A 83 18.48 8.30 14.17
CA LEU A 83 18.14 9.66 14.56
C LEU A 83 16.82 9.72 15.33
N ARG A 84 15.76 9.03 14.84
CA ARG A 84 14.45 8.99 15.50
C ARG A 84 14.52 8.49 16.94
N SER A 85 15.44 7.58 17.21
CA SER A 85 15.64 6.95 18.51
C SER A 85 16.55 7.75 19.45
N ALA A 86 16.99 8.97 19.09
CA ALA A 86 17.89 9.80 19.90
C ALA A 86 17.22 10.47 21.12
N GLY A 87 15.92 10.22 21.38
CA GLY A 87 15.27 10.62 22.62
C GLY A 87 14.85 12.09 22.70
N THR A 88 14.76 12.79 21.57
CA THR A 88 14.25 14.17 21.52
C THR A 88 13.14 14.32 20.47
N THR A 89 12.19 15.23 20.69
CA THR A 89 11.08 15.48 19.78
C THR A 89 11.56 15.85 18.37
N TRP A 90 12.56 16.72 18.26
CA TRP A 90 13.14 17.13 16.97
C TRP A 90 13.81 15.96 16.25
N ALA A 91 14.53 15.10 16.98
CA ALA A 91 15.14 13.93 16.41
C ALA A 91 14.08 12.89 15.96
N ALA A 92 12.99 12.74 16.71
CA ALA A 92 11.87 11.89 16.34
C ALA A 92 11.26 12.32 15.00
N PHE A 93 10.96 13.60 14.81
CA PHE A 93 10.44 14.13 13.56
C PHE A 93 11.48 14.10 12.42
N GLY A 94 12.68 14.59 12.67
CA GLY A 94 13.76 14.61 11.66
C GLY A 94 14.10 13.21 11.15
N GLY A 95 14.24 12.24 12.06
CA GLY A 95 14.45 10.85 11.71
C GLY A 95 13.30 10.26 10.89
N THR A 96 12.06 10.59 11.26
CA THR A 96 10.87 10.14 10.54
C THR A 96 10.77 10.77 9.13
N VAL A 97 11.18 12.02 8.94
CA VAL A 97 11.28 12.65 7.61
C VAL A 97 12.30 11.93 6.74
N ILE A 98 13.49 11.63 7.29
CA ILE A 98 14.54 10.89 6.56
C ILE A 98 14.05 9.50 6.17
N ILE A 99 13.39 8.78 7.10
CA ILE A 99 12.75 7.49 6.81
C ILE A 99 11.73 7.66 5.67
N GLY A 100 10.79 8.59 5.80
CA GLY A 100 9.74 8.83 4.82
C GLY A 100 10.29 9.12 3.42
N ALA A 101 11.31 9.97 3.32
CA ALA A 101 11.99 10.28 2.07
C ALA A 101 12.66 9.03 1.45
N GLY A 102 13.38 8.24 2.26
CA GLY A 102 13.97 6.98 1.81
C GLY A 102 12.94 5.98 1.33
N LEU A 103 11.86 5.78 2.10
CA LEU A 103 10.77 4.87 1.74
C LEU A 103 10.01 5.32 0.47
N THR A 104 9.93 6.63 0.21
CA THR A 104 9.36 7.16 -1.04
C THR A 104 10.16 6.67 -2.25
N VAL A 105 11.49 6.74 -2.17
CA VAL A 105 12.38 6.17 -3.20
C VAL A 105 12.16 4.67 -3.33
N GLY A 106 12.10 3.94 -2.22
CA GLY A 106 11.91 2.50 -2.18
C GLY A 106 10.58 2.03 -2.76
N ASN A 107 9.50 2.77 -2.54
CA ASN A 107 8.18 2.47 -3.12
C ASN A 107 8.17 2.58 -4.66
N LEU A 108 9.08 3.35 -5.27
CA LEU A 108 9.30 3.36 -6.72
C LEU A 108 10.23 2.24 -7.16
N VAL A 109 11.26 1.94 -6.39
CA VAL A 109 12.24 0.89 -6.69
C VAL A 109 11.58 -0.49 -6.73
N ALA A 110 10.69 -0.83 -5.77
CA ALA A 110 10.10 -2.16 -5.67
C ALA A 110 9.34 -2.59 -6.95
N PRO A 111 8.37 -1.83 -7.50
CA PRO A 111 7.70 -2.22 -8.75
C PRO A 111 8.65 -2.21 -9.96
N MET A 112 9.69 -1.34 -9.96
CA MET A 112 10.69 -1.33 -11.03
C MET A 112 11.54 -2.60 -11.03
N VAL A 113 11.94 -3.11 -9.86
CA VAL A 113 12.63 -4.41 -9.72
C VAL A 113 11.73 -5.55 -10.19
N ILE A 114 10.44 -5.54 -9.83
CA ILE A 114 9.48 -6.55 -10.31
C ILE A 114 9.41 -6.53 -11.84
N GLY A 115 9.24 -5.36 -12.46
CA GLY A 115 9.16 -5.23 -13.92
C GLY A 115 10.44 -5.61 -14.64
N ARG A 116 11.63 -5.31 -14.05
CA ARG A 116 12.93 -5.60 -14.66
C ARG A 116 13.35 -7.06 -14.52
N ASP A 117 13.24 -7.61 -13.30
CA ASP A 117 13.87 -8.87 -12.93
C ASP A 117 12.89 -10.04 -12.86
N PHE A 118 11.59 -9.76 -12.71
CA PHE A 118 10.52 -10.76 -12.56
C PHE A 118 9.38 -10.58 -13.58
N TRP A 119 9.68 -10.02 -14.75
CA TRP A 119 8.69 -9.69 -15.79
C TRP A 119 7.80 -10.88 -16.20
N HIS A 120 8.29 -12.11 -16.12
CA HIS A 120 7.58 -13.35 -16.42
C HIS A 120 6.71 -13.88 -15.26
N ARG A 121 6.83 -13.29 -14.05
CA ARG A 121 6.08 -13.65 -12.84
C ARG A 121 5.64 -12.41 -12.05
N THR A 122 5.30 -11.34 -12.75
CA THR A 122 4.96 -10.04 -12.15
C THR A 122 3.82 -10.14 -11.15
N SER A 123 2.75 -10.88 -11.47
CA SER A 123 1.59 -11.07 -10.59
C SER A 123 1.98 -11.74 -9.27
N LEU A 124 2.74 -12.83 -9.34
CA LEU A 124 3.24 -13.55 -8.15
C LEU A 124 4.14 -12.65 -7.30
N MET A 125 5.07 -11.94 -7.92
CA MET A 125 6.02 -11.09 -7.19
C MET A 125 5.35 -9.86 -6.57
N THR A 126 4.34 -9.30 -7.23
CA THR A 126 3.50 -8.22 -6.66
C THR A 126 2.70 -8.74 -5.47
N GLY A 127 2.16 -9.95 -5.57
CA GLY A 127 1.48 -10.61 -4.45
C GLY A 127 2.42 -10.84 -3.25
N LEU A 128 3.61 -11.39 -3.50
CA LEU A 128 4.63 -11.60 -2.46
C LEU A 128 5.11 -10.28 -1.84
N TYR A 129 5.31 -9.23 -2.64
CA TYR A 129 5.60 -7.87 -2.15
C TYR A 129 4.54 -7.38 -1.17
N SER A 130 3.27 -7.41 -1.59
CA SER A 130 2.15 -6.95 -0.74
C SER A 130 2.01 -7.79 0.52
N SER A 131 2.13 -9.12 0.40
CA SER A 131 2.08 -10.03 1.55
C SER A 131 3.22 -9.78 2.54
N THR A 132 4.45 -9.60 2.06
CA THR A 132 5.60 -9.27 2.91
C THR A 132 5.39 -7.96 3.65
N CYS A 133 4.90 -6.92 2.95
CA CYS A 133 4.58 -5.64 3.58
C CYS A 133 3.57 -5.80 4.73
N ASN A 134 2.50 -6.55 4.52
CA ASN A 134 1.48 -6.77 5.55
C ASN A 134 1.99 -7.63 6.72
N VAL A 135 2.72 -8.71 6.44
CA VAL A 135 3.33 -9.56 7.48
C VAL A 135 4.25 -8.74 8.38
N ILE A 136 5.08 -7.90 7.80
CA ILE A 136 6.02 -7.05 8.56
C ILE A 136 5.28 -5.99 9.38
N VAL A 137 4.25 -5.33 8.83
CA VAL A 137 3.43 -4.39 9.62
C VAL A 137 2.77 -5.11 10.78
N THR A 138 2.17 -6.29 10.53
CA THR A 138 1.55 -7.12 11.57
C THR A 138 2.54 -7.47 12.67
N ALA A 139 3.73 -7.99 12.31
CA ALA A 139 4.76 -8.35 13.28
C ALA A 139 5.26 -7.13 14.06
N ALA A 140 5.50 -6.00 13.39
CA ALA A 140 5.93 -4.76 14.02
C ALA A 140 4.87 -4.24 15.01
N THR A 141 3.60 -4.22 14.61
CA THR A 141 2.51 -3.75 15.47
C THR A 141 2.32 -4.66 16.70
N ALA A 142 2.40 -5.98 16.51
CA ALA A 142 2.22 -6.95 17.61
C ALA A 142 3.39 -6.98 18.60
N LEU A 143 4.63 -6.86 18.11
CA LEU A 143 5.83 -7.11 18.89
C LEU A 143 6.59 -5.85 19.29
N ALA A 144 6.17 -4.65 18.84
CA ALA A 144 6.85 -3.39 19.19
C ALA A 144 6.86 -3.14 20.71
N VAL A 145 5.71 -3.29 21.38
CA VAL A 145 5.58 -3.05 22.82
C VAL A 145 6.29 -4.12 23.64
N PRO A 146 6.12 -5.44 23.40
CA PRO A 146 6.93 -6.46 24.07
C PRO A 146 8.43 -6.20 24.01
N LEU A 147 8.94 -5.80 22.84
CA LEU A 147 10.35 -5.46 22.70
C LEU A 147 10.70 -4.17 23.44
N ALA A 148 9.81 -3.17 23.43
CA ALA A 148 10.02 -1.92 24.15
C ALA A 148 10.06 -2.10 25.69
N LEU A 149 9.38 -3.11 26.22
CA LEU A 149 9.48 -3.46 27.65
C LEU A 149 10.86 -3.97 28.04
N LEU A 150 11.62 -4.54 27.10
CA LEU A 150 12.96 -5.09 27.35
C LEU A 150 14.07 -4.05 27.11
N ILE A 151 13.98 -3.25 26.05
CA ILE A 151 15.07 -2.37 25.59
C ILE A 151 14.65 -0.90 25.41
N GLY A 152 13.50 -0.50 25.95
CA GLY A 152 12.94 0.84 25.78
C GLY A 152 12.30 1.04 24.40
N TRP A 153 11.49 2.09 24.25
CA TRP A 153 10.83 2.39 22.97
C TRP A 153 11.85 2.78 21.88
N GLN A 154 12.93 3.48 22.28
CA GLN A 154 14.03 3.85 21.38
C GLN A 154 14.69 2.61 20.79
N GLY A 155 15.04 1.65 21.64
CA GLY A 155 15.64 0.39 21.24
C GLY A 155 14.72 -0.43 20.34
N SER A 156 13.42 -0.51 20.69
CA SER A 156 12.42 -1.20 19.88
C SER A 156 12.26 -0.56 18.50
N ALA A 157 12.09 0.76 18.43
CA ALA A 157 11.93 1.48 17.18
C ALA A 157 13.17 1.38 16.26
N ALA A 158 14.37 1.41 16.87
CA ALA A 158 15.63 1.22 16.15
C ALA A 158 15.80 -0.23 15.66
N ALA A 159 15.56 -1.23 16.50
CA ALA A 159 15.75 -2.65 16.17
C ALA A 159 14.83 -3.11 15.03
N TRP A 160 13.54 -2.73 15.05
CA TRP A 160 12.58 -3.05 14.00
C TRP A 160 12.95 -2.46 12.62
N THR A 161 13.82 -1.46 12.59
CA THR A 161 14.33 -0.90 11.33
C THR A 161 15.73 -1.42 11.03
N ALA A 162 16.64 -1.35 11.99
CA ALA A 162 18.06 -1.66 11.79
C ALA A 162 18.28 -3.15 11.43
N ILE A 163 17.61 -4.08 12.10
CA ILE A 163 17.79 -5.51 11.84
C ILE A 163 17.38 -5.86 10.40
N PRO A 164 16.16 -5.54 9.93
CA PRO A 164 15.79 -5.77 8.53
C PRO A 164 16.69 -5.04 7.54
N VAL A 165 17.12 -3.80 7.84
CA VAL A 165 18.00 -3.03 6.93
C VAL A 165 19.38 -3.68 6.80
N LEU A 166 19.99 -4.13 7.89
CA LEU A 166 21.30 -4.78 7.84
C LEU A 166 21.25 -6.09 7.06
N LEU A 167 20.23 -6.92 7.31
CA LEU A 167 20.02 -8.17 6.59
C LEU A 167 19.71 -7.93 5.11
N ALA A 168 18.76 -7.05 4.82
CA ALA A 168 18.39 -6.71 3.45
C ALA A 168 19.52 -6.00 2.72
N GLY A 169 20.28 -5.13 3.40
CA GLY A 169 21.41 -4.39 2.83
C GLY A 169 22.55 -5.32 2.41
N ALA A 170 22.90 -6.28 3.25
CA ALA A 170 23.92 -7.28 2.92
C ALA A 170 23.48 -8.10 1.70
N MET A 171 22.23 -8.57 1.67
CA MET A 171 21.68 -9.30 0.52
C MET A 171 21.57 -8.42 -0.72
N TRP A 172 21.15 -7.16 -0.58
CA TRP A 172 21.00 -6.23 -1.69
C TRP A 172 22.35 -5.94 -2.36
N LEU A 173 23.38 -5.63 -1.58
CA LEU A 173 24.74 -5.42 -2.08
C LEU A 173 25.29 -6.62 -2.85
N TRP A 174 24.94 -7.82 -2.36
CA TRP A 174 25.39 -9.04 -3.03
C TRP A 174 24.60 -9.34 -4.31
N VAL A 175 23.29 -9.10 -4.31
CA VAL A 175 22.38 -9.42 -5.45
C VAL A 175 22.32 -8.29 -6.48
N PHE A 176 22.23 -7.05 -6.01
CA PHE A 176 22.02 -5.83 -6.81
C PHE A 176 23.18 -4.84 -6.64
N PRO A 177 24.38 -5.16 -7.17
CA PRO A 177 25.55 -4.31 -6.97
C PRO A 177 25.32 -2.90 -7.51
N PRO A 178 25.85 -1.84 -6.83
CA PRO A 178 25.74 -0.47 -7.29
C PRO A 178 26.44 -0.30 -8.64
N GLY A 179 25.91 0.58 -9.48
CA GLY A 179 26.45 0.84 -10.83
C GLY A 179 26.08 -0.19 -11.90
N SER A 180 25.54 -1.37 -11.54
CA SER A 180 25.00 -2.32 -12.50
C SER A 180 23.51 -2.05 -12.75
N GLN A 181 23.08 -2.26 -14.00
CA GLN A 181 21.67 -2.09 -14.35
C GLN A 181 20.86 -3.39 -14.22
N ALA A 182 21.50 -4.50 -13.80
CA ALA A 182 20.88 -5.80 -13.69
C ALA A 182 21.46 -6.60 -12.50
N PRO A 183 20.73 -7.57 -11.92
CA PRO A 183 21.26 -8.45 -10.89
C PRO A 183 22.35 -9.38 -11.46
N ARG A 184 23.29 -9.79 -10.63
CA ARG A 184 24.46 -10.61 -11.05
C ARG A 184 24.11 -11.89 -11.80
N GLN A 185 22.98 -12.52 -11.49
CA GLN A 185 22.57 -13.78 -12.13
C GLN A 185 21.90 -13.59 -13.50
N SER A 186 21.21 -12.49 -13.74
CA SER A 186 20.52 -12.24 -15.02
C SER A 186 21.47 -11.91 -16.17
N LEU A 187 22.71 -11.53 -15.88
CA LEU A 187 23.75 -11.30 -16.91
C LEU A 187 24.19 -12.59 -17.60
N ARG A 188 24.05 -13.74 -16.94
CA ARG A 188 24.36 -15.05 -17.51
C ARG A 188 23.26 -15.61 -18.42
N GLU A 189 22.00 -15.27 -18.16
CA GLU A 189 20.85 -15.75 -18.93
C GLU A 189 20.54 -14.87 -20.16
N ARG A 190 20.94 -13.58 -20.12
CA ARG A 190 20.71 -12.65 -21.25
C ARG A 190 21.60 -12.87 -22.46
N SER A 191 22.70 -13.62 -22.34
CA SER A 191 23.57 -13.91 -23.51
C SER A 191 22.96 -14.89 -24.52
N GLY A 192 21.81 -15.49 -24.20
CA GLY A 192 21.09 -16.42 -25.08
C GLY A 192 19.74 -15.96 -25.63
N MET A 193 19.23 -14.80 -25.21
CA MET A 193 17.86 -14.39 -25.54
C MET A 193 17.80 -12.92 -26.02
N THR A 194 18.56 -12.69 -27.10
CA THR A 194 18.53 -11.40 -27.81
C THR A 194 17.54 -11.42 -28.95
N SER A 195 16.74 -10.44 -29.07
CA SER A 195 16.20 -9.71 -30.22
C SER A 195 14.71 -9.38 -30.19
N TRP A 196 13.81 -10.28 -29.83
CA TRP A 196 12.37 -10.02 -30.01
C TRP A 196 11.65 -9.27 -28.84
N VAL A 197 12.31 -9.15 -27.68
CA VAL A 197 11.76 -8.41 -26.52
C VAL A 197 12.03 -6.90 -26.62
N THR A 198 13.10 -6.52 -27.30
CA THR A 198 13.49 -5.10 -27.46
C THR A 198 12.55 -4.35 -28.38
N GLU A 199 11.98 -4.99 -29.39
CA GLU A 199 11.05 -4.34 -30.34
C GLU A 199 9.67 -4.03 -29.72
N ARG A 200 9.19 -4.85 -28.80
CA ARG A 200 7.89 -4.59 -28.13
C ARG A 200 7.94 -3.49 -27.06
N SER A 201 9.14 -3.24 -26.49
CA SER A 201 9.35 -2.20 -25.48
C SER A 201 9.57 -0.82 -26.10
N LEU A 202 9.88 -0.76 -27.39
CA LEU A 202 10.06 0.47 -28.18
C LEU A 202 8.84 0.84 -29.02
N ALA A 203 7.70 0.15 -28.82
CA ALA A 203 6.43 0.62 -29.41
C ALA A 203 6.21 2.05 -28.89
N ARG A 204 6.35 2.99 -29.83
CA ARG A 204 6.16 4.44 -29.65
C ARG A 204 5.00 4.70 -28.73
N PRO A 205 5.12 5.70 -27.82
CA PRO A 205 3.92 6.25 -27.18
C PRO A 205 3.04 6.74 -28.32
N THR A 206 1.95 6.02 -28.59
CA THR A 206 0.87 6.58 -29.36
C THR A 206 0.40 7.77 -28.56
N SER A 207 0.70 8.96 -29.04
CA SER A 207 0.13 10.20 -28.54
C SER A 207 -1.39 10.09 -28.69
N SER A 208 -2.04 9.52 -27.67
CA SER A 208 -3.48 9.59 -27.59
C SER A 208 -3.81 11.06 -27.34
N THR A 209 -4.37 11.71 -28.34
CA THR A 209 -5.03 13.03 -28.28
C THR A 209 -6.30 12.97 -27.41
N GLY A 210 -6.34 12.10 -26.41
CA GLY A 210 -7.38 12.05 -25.41
C GLY A 210 -7.27 13.24 -24.46
N ALA A 211 -8.39 13.84 -24.06
CA ALA A 211 -8.41 14.89 -23.05
C ALA A 211 -7.57 14.46 -21.84
N ALA A 212 -6.68 15.35 -21.39
CA ALA A 212 -5.77 15.06 -20.29
C ALA A 212 -6.56 14.44 -19.12
N VAL A 213 -6.09 13.32 -18.57
CA VAL A 213 -6.76 12.49 -17.57
C VAL A 213 -7.26 13.30 -16.37
N TRP A 214 -6.51 14.33 -15.98
CA TRP A 214 -6.87 15.25 -14.89
C TRP A 214 -8.05 16.17 -15.19
N LYS A 215 -8.53 16.26 -16.46
CA LYS A 215 -9.75 16.98 -16.83
C LYS A 215 -11.01 16.12 -16.72
N ARG A 216 -10.89 14.83 -16.51
CA ARG A 216 -12.03 13.91 -16.43
C ARG A 216 -12.59 13.90 -15.00
N PRO A 217 -13.88 14.24 -14.79
CA PRO A 217 -14.47 14.27 -13.44
C PRO A 217 -14.42 12.92 -12.74
N LEU A 218 -14.53 11.82 -13.49
CA LEU A 218 -14.45 10.47 -12.94
C LEU A 218 -13.09 10.15 -12.29
N THR A 219 -11.99 10.70 -12.83
CA THR A 219 -10.65 10.56 -12.21
C THR A 219 -10.64 11.18 -10.81
N TRP A 220 -11.27 12.33 -10.64
CA TRP A 220 -11.35 13.00 -9.33
C TRP A 220 -12.29 12.29 -8.35
N VAL A 221 -13.41 11.73 -8.84
CA VAL A 221 -14.29 10.88 -8.01
C VAL A 221 -13.51 9.67 -7.46
N MET A 222 -12.74 8.99 -8.31
CA MET A 222 -11.87 7.87 -7.89
C MET A 222 -10.74 8.35 -6.98
N ALA A 223 -10.17 9.55 -7.21
CA ALA A 223 -9.15 10.14 -6.35
C ALA A 223 -9.70 10.46 -4.95
N VAL A 224 -10.92 11.01 -4.84
CA VAL A 224 -11.58 11.25 -3.56
C VAL A 224 -11.90 9.95 -2.85
N ALA A 225 -12.41 8.94 -3.56
CA ALA A 225 -12.64 7.61 -2.98
C ALA A 225 -11.36 6.99 -2.41
N PHE A 226 -10.25 7.09 -3.15
CA PHE A 226 -8.94 6.61 -2.69
C PHE A 226 -8.38 7.44 -1.53
N ALA A 227 -8.54 8.77 -1.57
CA ALA A 227 -8.14 9.66 -0.49
C ALA A 227 -8.89 9.35 0.81
N ALA A 228 -10.20 9.16 0.73
CA ALA A 228 -11.04 8.80 1.88
C ALA A 228 -10.67 7.41 2.45
N GLN A 229 -10.37 6.44 1.58
CA GLN A 229 -9.86 5.12 1.97
C GLN A 229 -8.54 5.23 2.73
N THR A 230 -7.55 5.91 2.13
CA THR A 230 -6.21 6.01 2.71
C THR A 230 -6.20 6.85 3.97
N PHE A 231 -6.99 7.95 4.02
CA PHE A 231 -7.22 8.74 5.23
C PHE A 231 -7.72 7.86 6.39
N SER A 232 -8.81 7.11 6.14
CA SER A 232 -9.41 6.24 7.16
C SER A 232 -8.47 5.10 7.58
N TYR A 233 -7.72 4.53 6.63
CA TYR A 233 -6.73 3.50 6.92
C TYR A 233 -5.64 4.01 7.87
N TYR A 234 -5.03 5.17 7.58
CA TYR A 234 -3.97 5.70 8.41
C TYR A 234 -4.49 6.27 9.75
N ALA A 235 -5.69 6.82 9.77
CA ALA A 235 -6.35 7.23 11.01
C ALA A 235 -6.57 6.03 11.95
N ILE A 236 -7.17 4.95 11.44
CA ILE A 236 -7.42 3.74 12.25
C ILE A 236 -6.12 3.02 12.60
N SER A 237 -5.26 2.74 11.63
CA SER A 237 -4.01 2.00 11.90
C SER A 237 -3.07 2.76 12.85
N GLY A 238 -3.13 4.09 12.85
CA GLY A 238 -2.34 4.94 13.73
C GLY A 238 -2.86 4.96 15.16
N TRP A 239 -4.17 4.95 15.35
CA TRP A 239 -4.79 5.20 16.65
C TRP A 239 -5.50 3.99 17.27
N LEU A 240 -5.73 2.91 16.51
CA LEU A 240 -6.42 1.73 17.01
C LEU A 240 -5.76 1.12 18.25
N PRO A 241 -4.42 0.96 18.35
CA PRO A 241 -3.81 0.45 19.59
C PRO A 241 -4.14 1.32 20.79
N THR A 242 -4.00 2.65 20.66
CA THR A 242 -4.29 3.61 21.74
C THR A 242 -5.77 3.55 22.14
N ALA A 243 -6.67 3.54 21.16
CA ALA A 243 -8.11 3.47 21.43
C ALA A 243 -8.51 2.18 22.18
N LEU A 244 -7.88 1.03 21.86
CA LEU A 244 -8.12 -0.23 22.58
C LEU A 244 -7.60 -0.20 24.02
N VAL A 245 -6.51 0.51 24.29
CA VAL A 245 -6.02 0.75 25.66
C VAL A 245 -7.01 1.59 26.43
N ASP A 246 -7.42 2.73 25.87
CA ASP A 246 -8.25 3.71 26.55
C ASP A 246 -9.68 3.21 26.78
N GLU A 247 -10.33 2.63 25.76
CA GLU A 247 -11.74 2.20 25.84
C GLU A 247 -11.95 0.86 26.51
N LEU A 248 -10.98 -0.09 26.35
CA LEU A 248 -11.14 -1.46 26.84
C LEU A 248 -10.18 -1.80 27.99
N SER A 249 -9.41 -0.84 28.48
CA SER A 249 -8.40 -1.03 29.54
C SER A 249 -7.44 -2.19 29.21
N MET A 250 -7.16 -2.39 27.93
CA MET A 250 -6.20 -3.41 27.49
C MET A 250 -4.78 -3.00 27.89
N SER A 251 -3.91 -3.98 28.16
CA SER A 251 -2.49 -3.69 28.25
C SER A 251 -1.97 -3.20 26.89
N GLU A 252 -0.99 -2.29 26.87
CA GLU A 252 -0.39 -1.79 25.63
C GLU A 252 0.08 -2.91 24.69
N SER A 253 0.69 -3.95 25.27
CA SER A 253 1.12 -5.13 24.52
C SER A 253 -0.09 -5.88 23.90
N GLY A 254 -1.15 -6.08 24.70
CA GLY A 254 -2.40 -6.71 24.23
C GLY A 254 -3.07 -5.92 23.12
N ALA A 255 -3.16 -4.60 23.26
CA ALA A 255 -3.72 -3.71 22.25
C ALA A 255 -2.91 -3.72 20.94
N GLY A 256 -1.56 -3.77 21.02
CA GLY A 256 -0.70 -3.91 19.85
C GLY A 256 -0.94 -5.23 19.10
N VAL A 257 -1.05 -6.35 19.83
CA VAL A 257 -1.42 -7.66 19.24
C VAL A 257 -2.81 -7.61 18.64
N ALA A 258 -3.79 -7.06 19.36
CA ALA A 258 -5.16 -6.92 18.88
C ALA A 258 -5.25 -6.09 17.59
N ALA A 259 -4.61 -4.93 17.55
CA ALA A 259 -4.58 -4.07 16.36
C ALA A 259 -3.83 -4.71 15.17
N SER A 260 -2.91 -5.64 15.42
CA SER A 260 -2.21 -6.36 14.34
C SER A 260 -3.14 -7.23 13.49
N VAL A 261 -4.28 -7.67 14.04
CA VAL A 261 -5.32 -8.43 13.32
C VAL A 261 -5.84 -7.63 12.11
N PHE A 262 -6.04 -6.32 12.27
CA PHE A 262 -6.45 -5.43 11.18
C PHE A 262 -5.47 -5.46 10.00
N SER A 263 -4.18 -5.38 10.26
CA SER A 263 -3.13 -5.40 9.23
C SER A 263 -2.95 -6.79 8.62
N LEU A 264 -3.01 -7.84 9.43
CA LEU A 264 -2.85 -9.23 8.98
C LEU A 264 -3.93 -9.60 7.96
N LEU A 265 -5.18 -9.30 8.27
CA LEU A 265 -6.30 -9.64 7.40
C LEU A 265 -6.37 -8.79 6.13
N GLY A 266 -5.65 -7.68 6.08
CA GLY A 266 -5.42 -6.92 4.85
C GLY A 266 -4.77 -7.71 3.71
N ILE A 267 -4.12 -8.84 4.02
CA ILE A 267 -3.56 -9.76 2.99
C ILE A 267 -4.68 -10.50 2.24
N VAL A 268 -5.74 -10.84 2.94
CA VAL A 268 -6.83 -11.66 2.38
C VAL A 268 -7.67 -10.87 1.36
N GLY A 269 -7.89 -9.59 1.63
CA GLY A 269 -8.74 -8.73 0.81
C GLY A 269 -8.40 -8.73 -0.69
N PRO A 270 -7.16 -8.41 -1.09
CA PRO A 270 -6.77 -8.41 -2.49
C PRO A 270 -6.94 -9.76 -3.20
N LEU A 271 -6.85 -10.87 -2.47
CA LEU A 271 -7.04 -12.23 -3.01
C LEU A 271 -8.52 -12.56 -3.27
N LEU A 272 -9.43 -11.94 -2.50
CA LEU A 272 -10.87 -12.11 -2.69
C LEU A 272 -11.41 -11.32 -3.89
N VAL A 273 -10.76 -10.23 -4.28
CA VAL A 273 -11.25 -9.37 -5.37
C VAL A 273 -11.38 -10.10 -6.71
N PRO A 274 -10.39 -10.87 -7.20
CA PRO A 274 -10.56 -11.69 -8.41
C PRO A 274 -11.71 -12.70 -8.28
N VAL A 275 -11.87 -13.33 -7.10
CA VAL A 275 -12.98 -14.28 -6.86
C VAL A 275 -14.32 -13.59 -7.01
N MET A 276 -14.48 -12.37 -6.44
CA MET A 276 -15.73 -11.60 -6.55
C MET A 276 -16.04 -11.19 -8.00
N PHE A 277 -15.01 -10.76 -8.76
CA PHE A 277 -15.20 -10.29 -10.13
C PHE A 277 -15.30 -11.42 -11.15
N GLU A 278 -14.51 -12.48 -11.03
CA GLU A 278 -14.32 -13.51 -12.06
C GLU A 278 -15.12 -14.78 -11.73
N ALA A 279 -15.00 -15.32 -10.51
CA ALA A 279 -15.68 -16.54 -10.14
C ALA A 279 -17.18 -16.32 -9.84
N LEU A 280 -17.51 -15.22 -9.13
CA LEU A 280 -18.90 -14.89 -8.78
C LEU A 280 -19.58 -13.99 -9.82
N GLY A 281 -18.83 -13.42 -10.77
CA GLY A 281 -19.35 -12.53 -11.81
C GLY A 281 -20.05 -11.25 -11.29
N TRP A 282 -19.67 -10.78 -10.10
CA TRP A 282 -20.36 -9.64 -9.50
C TRP A 282 -20.03 -8.34 -10.23
N PRO A 283 -21.05 -7.45 -10.43
CA PRO A 283 -20.81 -6.12 -10.97
C PRO A 283 -19.96 -5.29 -9.98
N ALA A 284 -19.21 -4.32 -10.52
CA ALA A 284 -18.31 -3.48 -9.73
C ALA A 284 -19.01 -2.75 -8.57
N SER A 285 -20.27 -2.34 -8.77
CA SER A 285 -21.09 -1.70 -7.74
C SER A 285 -21.39 -2.61 -6.55
N ARG A 286 -21.64 -3.91 -6.78
CA ARG A 286 -21.84 -4.88 -5.70
C ARG A 286 -20.53 -5.18 -4.96
N VAL A 287 -19.43 -5.41 -5.70
CA VAL A 287 -18.10 -5.66 -5.11
C VAL A 287 -17.70 -4.51 -4.18
N LEU A 288 -17.71 -3.28 -4.70
CA LEU A 288 -17.36 -2.10 -3.90
C LEU A 288 -18.36 -1.85 -2.77
N GLY A 289 -19.66 -2.14 -2.97
CA GLY A 289 -20.69 -1.99 -1.94
C GLY A 289 -20.43 -2.89 -0.73
N VAL A 290 -20.14 -4.18 -0.96
CA VAL A 290 -19.81 -5.13 0.12
C VAL A 290 -18.53 -4.75 0.83
N ILE A 291 -17.49 -4.39 0.07
CA ILE A 291 -16.21 -3.95 0.64
C ILE A 291 -16.41 -2.71 1.53
N CYS A 292 -17.12 -1.69 1.04
CA CYS A 292 -17.38 -0.48 1.81
C CYS A 292 -18.22 -0.75 3.07
N ALA A 293 -19.24 -1.61 2.98
CA ALA A 293 -20.04 -2.00 4.13
C ALA A 293 -19.20 -2.69 5.22
N CYS A 294 -18.36 -3.65 4.83
CA CYS A 294 -17.43 -4.31 5.75
C CYS A 294 -16.42 -3.32 6.36
N TRP A 295 -15.93 -2.35 5.56
CA TRP A 295 -14.99 -1.34 6.05
C TRP A 295 -15.59 -0.42 7.11
N LEU A 296 -16.86 -0.04 6.98
CA LEU A 296 -17.59 0.79 7.93
C LEU A 296 -17.81 0.11 9.30
N MET A 297 -17.77 -1.21 9.37
CA MET A 297 -18.14 -1.93 10.59
C MET A 297 -17.24 -1.62 11.78
N LEU A 298 -15.92 -1.50 11.59
CA LEU A 298 -15.01 -1.23 12.71
C LEU A 298 -15.20 0.16 13.32
N PRO A 299 -15.13 1.27 12.57
CA PRO A 299 -15.29 2.58 13.17
C PRO A 299 -16.71 2.79 13.75
N ILE A 300 -17.76 2.22 13.15
CA ILE A 300 -19.11 2.24 13.75
C ILE A 300 -19.10 1.44 15.07
N CYS A 301 -18.51 0.27 15.11
CA CYS A 301 -18.44 -0.53 16.33
C CYS A 301 -17.67 0.22 17.44
N LEU A 302 -16.56 0.86 17.11
CA LEU A 302 -15.77 1.62 18.07
C LEU A 302 -16.50 2.88 18.60
N THR A 303 -17.51 3.41 17.88
CA THR A 303 -18.35 4.50 18.36
C THR A 303 -19.50 4.04 19.26
N VAL A 304 -20.08 2.86 18.98
CA VAL A 304 -21.34 2.43 19.60
C VAL A 304 -21.13 1.34 20.65
N ALA A 305 -20.25 0.39 20.38
CA ALA A 305 -20.07 -0.82 21.20
C ALA A 305 -18.63 -1.34 21.11
N PRO A 306 -17.62 -0.61 21.63
CA PRO A 306 -16.20 -0.94 21.45
C PRO A 306 -15.83 -2.34 21.99
N GLY A 307 -16.58 -2.90 22.93
CA GLY A 307 -16.35 -4.25 23.45
C GLY A 307 -16.48 -5.38 22.40
N TYR A 308 -17.18 -5.16 21.29
CA TYR A 308 -17.34 -6.14 20.20
C TYR A 308 -16.37 -5.94 19.03
N TRP A 309 -15.30 -5.18 19.23
CA TRP A 309 -14.36 -4.72 18.20
C TRP A 309 -13.76 -5.82 17.31
N LEU A 310 -13.59 -7.06 17.80
CA LEU A 310 -12.80 -8.10 17.12
C LEU A 310 -13.36 -8.48 15.75
N VAL A 311 -14.65 -8.83 15.66
CA VAL A 311 -15.27 -9.24 14.37
C VAL A 311 -15.30 -8.07 13.37
N PRO A 312 -15.76 -6.87 13.75
CA PRO A 312 -15.64 -5.70 12.90
C PRO A 312 -14.20 -5.39 12.47
N CYS A 313 -13.21 -5.56 13.35
CA CYS A 313 -11.79 -5.39 13.03
C CYS A 313 -11.33 -6.38 11.95
N MET A 314 -11.73 -7.65 12.05
CA MET A 314 -11.42 -8.66 11.04
C MET A 314 -12.04 -8.32 9.68
N LEU A 315 -13.31 -7.98 9.63
CA LEU A 315 -14.01 -7.63 8.39
C LEU A 315 -13.47 -6.35 7.76
N SER A 316 -13.20 -5.32 8.56
CA SER A 316 -12.61 -4.08 8.08
C SER A 316 -11.15 -4.27 7.63
N GLY A 317 -10.39 -5.14 8.30
CA GLY A 317 -9.04 -5.51 7.89
C GLY A 317 -9.02 -6.14 6.50
N ILE A 318 -9.91 -7.08 6.21
CA ILE A 318 -10.08 -7.66 4.86
C ILE A 318 -10.52 -6.57 3.87
N ALA A 319 -11.50 -5.78 4.24
CA ALA A 319 -12.12 -4.79 3.36
C ALA A 319 -11.14 -3.67 2.93
N GLN A 320 -10.27 -3.20 3.83
CA GLN A 320 -9.31 -2.15 3.51
C GLN A 320 -8.31 -2.59 2.42
N GLY A 321 -7.83 -3.83 2.48
CA GLY A 321 -6.96 -4.38 1.43
C GLY A 321 -7.71 -4.63 0.12
N ALA A 322 -8.95 -5.16 0.22
CA ALA A 322 -9.81 -5.42 -0.93
C ALA A 322 -10.17 -4.14 -1.69
N PHE A 323 -10.44 -3.03 -0.99
CA PHE A 323 -10.80 -1.76 -1.62
C PHE A 323 -9.73 -1.26 -2.58
N PHE A 324 -8.46 -1.28 -2.14
CA PHE A 324 -7.33 -0.89 -2.98
C PHE A 324 -7.31 -1.71 -4.28
N ALA A 325 -7.38 -3.03 -4.16
CA ALA A 325 -7.35 -3.93 -5.32
C ALA A 325 -8.56 -3.72 -6.24
N ALA A 326 -9.77 -3.57 -5.68
CA ALA A 326 -10.99 -3.38 -6.45
C ALA A 326 -11.01 -2.04 -7.19
N LEU A 327 -10.58 -0.94 -6.55
CA LEU A 327 -10.51 0.39 -7.16
C LEU A 327 -9.51 0.41 -8.33
N PHE A 328 -8.31 -0.14 -8.16
CA PHE A 328 -7.31 -0.18 -9.23
C PHE A 328 -7.69 -1.16 -10.34
N THR A 329 -8.38 -2.25 -10.03
CA THR A 329 -9.01 -3.11 -11.07
C THR A 329 -10.01 -2.31 -11.90
N LEU A 330 -10.81 -1.45 -11.26
CA LEU A 330 -11.76 -0.57 -11.97
C LEU A 330 -11.02 0.45 -12.85
N VAL A 331 -9.92 1.05 -12.37
CA VAL A 331 -9.07 1.96 -13.15
C VAL A 331 -8.54 1.25 -14.40
N ILE A 332 -7.98 0.05 -14.25
CA ILE A 332 -7.43 -0.75 -15.37
C ILE A 332 -8.52 -1.08 -16.41
N ARG A 333 -9.68 -1.55 -15.94
CA ARG A 333 -10.80 -1.92 -16.84
C ARG A 333 -11.36 -0.75 -17.64
N ARG A 334 -11.12 0.49 -17.21
CA ARG A 334 -11.64 1.72 -17.84
C ARG A 334 -10.61 2.48 -18.65
N SER A 335 -9.35 2.20 -18.49
CA SER A 335 -8.28 2.84 -19.23
C SER A 335 -8.21 2.24 -20.63
N GLU A 336 -8.18 3.09 -21.65
CA GLU A 336 -8.08 2.69 -23.06
C GLU A 336 -6.62 2.36 -23.46
N SER A 337 -5.67 2.85 -22.68
CA SER A 337 -4.24 2.60 -22.90
C SER A 337 -3.48 2.42 -21.60
N VAL A 338 -2.29 1.81 -21.67
CA VAL A 338 -1.37 1.67 -20.53
C VAL A 338 -0.94 3.03 -20.00
N ASP A 339 -0.74 4.02 -20.89
CA ASP A 339 -0.37 5.38 -20.50
C ASP A 339 -1.48 6.10 -19.76
N GLU A 340 -2.73 5.94 -20.19
CA GLU A 340 -3.90 6.48 -19.51
C GLU A 340 -4.06 5.87 -18.12
N ASN A 341 -3.91 4.54 -18.01
CA ASN A 341 -3.94 3.85 -16.72
C ASN A 341 -2.86 4.39 -15.78
N ARG A 342 -1.63 4.55 -16.27
CA ARG A 342 -0.51 5.08 -15.49
C ARG A 342 -0.77 6.50 -15.01
N GLN A 343 -1.28 7.39 -15.88
CA GLN A 343 -1.58 8.78 -15.52
C GLN A 343 -2.73 8.86 -14.52
N THR A 344 -3.82 8.08 -14.74
CA THR A 344 -4.97 8.03 -13.83
C THR A 344 -4.54 7.53 -12.45
N ALA A 345 -3.78 6.45 -12.40
CA ALA A 345 -3.25 5.91 -11.14
C ALA A 345 -2.34 6.92 -10.41
N ALA A 346 -1.49 7.66 -11.15
CA ALA A 346 -0.64 8.68 -10.58
C ALA A 346 -1.45 9.83 -9.94
N VAL A 347 -2.46 10.35 -10.62
CA VAL A 347 -3.35 11.40 -10.08
C VAL A 347 -4.05 10.91 -8.83
N ILE A 348 -4.66 9.71 -8.88
CA ILE A 348 -5.39 9.11 -7.75
C ILE A 348 -4.47 8.94 -6.55
N GLN A 349 -3.30 8.35 -6.72
CA GLN A 349 -2.38 8.06 -5.63
C GLN A 349 -1.76 9.33 -5.03
N THR A 350 -1.31 10.27 -5.86
CA THR A 350 -0.71 11.53 -5.37
C THR A 350 -1.72 12.32 -4.54
N THR A 351 -2.92 12.54 -5.09
CA THR A 351 -3.98 13.25 -4.37
C THR A 351 -4.38 12.50 -3.10
N GLY A 352 -4.52 11.17 -3.20
CA GLY A 352 -4.92 10.33 -2.09
C GLY A 352 -3.94 10.35 -0.93
N TYR A 353 -2.66 10.19 -1.17
CA TYR A 353 -1.65 10.20 -0.10
C TYR A 353 -1.46 11.58 0.53
N CYS A 354 -1.53 12.67 -0.28
CA CYS A 354 -1.48 14.02 0.28
C CYS A 354 -2.63 14.29 1.27
N LEU A 355 -3.85 13.89 0.91
CA LEU A 355 -5.01 14.06 1.78
C LEU A 355 -4.99 13.06 2.96
N ALA A 356 -4.53 11.84 2.74
CA ALA A 356 -4.43 10.82 3.77
C ALA A 356 -3.51 11.20 4.94
N ALA A 357 -2.46 11.96 4.65
CA ALA A 357 -1.51 12.41 5.65
C ALA A 357 -2.14 13.30 6.75
N VAL A 358 -3.26 13.92 6.44
CA VAL A 358 -4.02 14.74 7.42
C VAL A 358 -4.79 13.85 8.41
N GLY A 359 -5.11 12.61 8.03
CA GLY A 359 -5.95 11.68 8.81
C GLY A 359 -5.52 11.51 10.27
N PRO A 360 -4.30 11.01 10.55
CA PRO A 360 -3.86 10.80 11.92
C PRO A 360 -3.79 12.09 12.76
N VAL A 361 -3.44 13.22 12.12
CA VAL A 361 -3.36 14.53 12.80
C VAL A 361 -4.75 14.99 13.25
N VAL A 362 -5.73 14.95 12.32
CA VAL A 362 -7.11 15.38 12.61
C VAL A 362 -7.76 14.46 13.63
N THR A 363 -7.50 13.15 13.55
CA THR A 363 -7.99 12.18 14.52
C THR A 363 -7.47 12.48 15.91
N GLY A 364 -6.17 12.74 16.06
CA GLY A 364 -5.56 13.12 17.33
C GLY A 364 -6.07 14.46 17.85
N TRP A 365 -6.22 15.46 16.97
CA TRP A 365 -6.76 16.76 17.33
C TRP A 365 -8.22 16.68 17.86
N ILE A 366 -9.08 15.91 17.17
CA ILE A 366 -10.47 15.70 17.62
C ILE A 366 -10.48 14.98 18.96
N HIS A 367 -9.63 13.95 19.13
CA HIS A 367 -9.53 13.21 20.40
C HIS A 367 -9.13 14.12 21.55
N GLU A 368 -8.11 14.96 21.37
CA GLU A 368 -7.62 15.91 22.38
C GLU A 368 -8.70 16.90 22.82
N HIS A 369 -9.56 17.37 21.89
CA HIS A 369 -10.61 18.36 22.18
C HIS A 369 -11.94 17.74 22.63
N SER A 370 -12.25 16.51 22.23
CA SER A 370 -13.50 15.83 22.61
C SER A 370 -13.37 15.01 23.89
N GLY A 371 -12.14 14.69 24.33
CA GLY A 371 -11.86 13.90 25.52
C GLY A 371 -12.26 12.42 25.40
N GLY A 372 -12.46 11.89 24.17
CA GLY A 372 -12.85 10.51 23.94
C GLY A 372 -12.75 10.07 22.49
N TRP A 373 -12.98 8.78 22.22
CA TRP A 373 -12.81 8.17 20.88
C TRP A 373 -14.06 8.21 20.02
N VAL A 374 -15.24 8.54 20.57
CA VAL A 374 -16.49 8.57 19.80
C VAL A 374 -16.43 9.59 18.65
N ALA A 375 -16.02 10.83 18.93
CA ALA A 375 -15.95 11.88 17.91
C ALA A 375 -14.92 11.61 16.81
N PRO A 376 -13.67 11.16 17.11
CA PRO A 376 -12.71 10.74 16.09
C PRO A 376 -13.23 9.65 15.17
N PHE A 377 -13.81 8.57 15.72
CA PHE A 377 -14.32 7.48 14.90
C PHE A 377 -15.60 7.84 14.14
N ALA A 378 -16.47 8.69 14.69
CA ALA A 378 -17.61 9.24 13.96
C ALA A 378 -17.17 10.07 12.73
N MET A 379 -16.10 10.85 12.85
CA MET A 379 -15.47 11.52 11.71
C MET A 379 -14.99 10.51 10.66
N VAL A 380 -14.32 9.43 11.08
CA VAL A 380 -13.87 8.36 10.15
C VAL A 380 -15.07 7.69 9.47
N VAL A 381 -16.18 7.45 10.17
CA VAL A 381 -17.45 6.96 9.57
C VAL A 381 -17.92 7.92 8.48
N GLY A 382 -17.95 9.23 8.73
CA GLY A 382 -18.34 10.24 7.73
C GLY A 382 -17.44 10.19 6.47
N VAL A 383 -16.12 10.05 6.65
CA VAL A 383 -15.16 9.93 5.56
C VAL A 383 -15.38 8.63 4.76
N LEU A 384 -15.67 7.51 5.43
CA LEU A 384 -15.96 6.23 4.76
C LEU A 384 -17.31 6.23 4.05
N VAL A 385 -18.30 6.98 4.54
CA VAL A 385 -19.55 7.21 3.80
C VAL A 385 -19.27 7.98 2.51
N LEU A 386 -18.47 9.05 2.56
CA LEU A 386 -18.03 9.77 1.37
C LEU A 386 -17.29 8.84 0.39
N MET A 387 -16.36 8.00 0.90
CA MET A 387 -15.70 6.96 0.10
C MET A 387 -16.70 6.06 -0.61
N THR A 388 -17.71 5.57 0.13
CA THR A 388 -18.74 4.68 -0.39
C THR A 388 -19.53 5.34 -1.51
N VAL A 389 -19.96 6.57 -1.33
CA VAL A 389 -20.70 7.35 -2.35
C VAL A 389 -19.83 7.51 -3.61
N CYS A 390 -18.59 7.97 -3.46
CA CYS A 390 -17.69 8.14 -4.59
C CYS A 390 -17.38 6.80 -5.30
N ALA A 391 -17.16 5.73 -4.54
CA ALA A 391 -16.92 4.40 -5.10
C ALA A 391 -18.14 3.88 -5.90
N GLN A 392 -19.35 4.11 -5.39
CA GLN A 392 -20.59 3.74 -6.09
C GLN A 392 -20.82 4.56 -7.37
N ILE A 393 -20.54 5.87 -7.33
CA ILE A 393 -20.58 6.72 -8.54
C ILE A 393 -19.56 6.19 -9.56
N ALA A 394 -18.34 5.94 -9.11
CA ALA A 394 -17.31 5.39 -9.96
C ALA A 394 -17.69 4.03 -10.54
N ALA A 395 -18.30 3.13 -9.79
CA ALA A 395 -18.73 1.82 -10.26
C ALA A 395 -19.82 1.91 -11.33
N ARG A 396 -20.85 2.73 -11.10
CA ARG A 396 -22.03 2.85 -11.98
C ARG A 396 -21.76 3.62 -13.27
N ALA A 397 -20.89 4.61 -13.26
CA ALA A 397 -20.55 5.39 -14.45
C ALA A 397 -19.99 4.54 -15.62
N GLY A 398 -19.64 3.28 -15.41
CA GLY A 398 -19.13 2.37 -16.43
C GLY A 398 -20.11 1.28 -16.90
N ASP A 399 -21.21 1.06 -16.15
CA ASP A 399 -22.21 0.07 -16.56
C ASP A 399 -23.10 0.60 -17.70
N SER A 400 -23.07 1.91 -17.97
CA SER A 400 -23.96 2.57 -18.93
C SER A 400 -23.46 2.60 -20.37
N GLY A 401 -22.32 1.99 -20.73
CA GLY A 401 -21.71 2.31 -22.01
C GLY A 401 -20.95 1.28 -22.82
N LYS A 402 -20.89 0.00 -22.46
CA LYS A 402 -20.31 -1.01 -23.38
C LYS A 402 -21.18 -2.25 -23.46
N PRO A 403 -21.63 -2.65 -24.69
CA PRO A 403 -22.22 -3.96 -24.87
C PRO A 403 -21.18 -5.02 -24.47
N LYS A 404 -21.63 -6.07 -23.73
CA LYS A 404 -20.83 -7.28 -23.50
C LYS A 404 -20.18 -7.68 -24.81
N PRO A 405 -18.88 -8.03 -24.87
CA PRO A 405 -18.34 -8.67 -26.04
C PRO A 405 -19.08 -9.99 -26.21
N THR A 406 -20.03 -10.01 -27.13
CA THR A 406 -20.61 -11.22 -27.67
C THR A 406 -19.47 -11.88 -28.45
N ILE A 407 -18.92 -12.96 -27.91
CA ILE A 407 -18.11 -13.88 -28.71
C ILE A 407 -19.04 -14.29 -29.87
N PRO A 408 -18.69 -14.01 -31.14
CA PRO A 408 -19.53 -14.45 -32.26
C PRO A 408 -19.66 -15.98 -32.16
N ALA A 409 -20.88 -16.46 -32.17
CA ALA A 409 -21.21 -17.89 -32.11
C ALA A 409 -20.64 -18.72 -33.29
N GLY A 410 -19.88 -18.09 -34.18
CA GLY A 410 -19.28 -18.70 -35.35
C GLY A 410 -17.83 -19.25 -35.15
N VAL A 411 -17.22 -19.13 -33.95
CA VAL A 411 -15.84 -19.65 -33.75
C VAL A 411 -15.84 -21.07 -33.13
N LEU A 412 -16.98 -21.58 -32.72
CA LEU A 412 -17.11 -22.94 -32.15
C LEU A 412 -17.67 -23.96 -33.16
N SER A 413 -17.86 -23.61 -34.43
CA SER A 413 -18.34 -24.52 -35.48
C SER A 413 -17.43 -24.68 -36.69
N GLY A 414 -16.14 -24.37 -36.52
CA GLY A 414 -15.16 -24.35 -37.63
C GLY A 414 -14.05 -25.40 -37.55
N GLU A 415 -14.20 -26.47 -36.78
CA GLU A 415 -13.19 -27.54 -36.73
C GLU A 415 -13.79 -28.94 -36.91
N ASP A 416 -14.65 -29.18 -37.92
CA ASP A 416 -15.04 -30.55 -38.27
C ASP A 416 -15.39 -30.73 -39.76
N GLU A 417 -14.94 -29.86 -40.69
CA GLU A 417 -15.24 -30.02 -42.11
C GLU A 417 -14.07 -29.67 -43.05
N GLN A 418 -12.89 -30.28 -42.85
CA GLN A 418 -11.83 -30.36 -43.89
C GLN A 418 -10.87 -31.52 -43.66
N VAL A 419 -11.38 -32.73 -43.49
CA VAL A 419 -10.56 -33.98 -43.70
C VAL A 419 -11.42 -34.98 -44.46
N GLU A 420 -11.83 -34.67 -45.69
CA GLU A 420 -12.26 -35.65 -46.66
C GLU A 420 -12.36 -34.96 -48.03
N GLN A 421 -11.25 -34.77 -48.73
CA GLN A 421 -11.14 -34.75 -50.18
C GLN A 421 -9.72 -34.43 -50.61
N GLY A 422 -8.94 -35.46 -50.87
CA GLY A 422 -7.55 -35.38 -51.39
C GLY A 422 -6.91 -36.72 -51.59
N GLY A 423 -7.66 -37.69 -52.07
CA GLY A 423 -7.15 -38.96 -52.65
C GLY A 423 -7.73 -39.15 -54.00
N ASP A 424 -6.90 -39.11 -55.03
CA ASP A 424 -6.94 -39.52 -56.41
C ASP A 424 -6.56 -38.39 -57.38
N GLN A 425 -5.29 -38.35 -57.73
CA GLN A 425 -4.72 -38.47 -59.11
C GLN A 425 -3.23 -38.17 -59.04
#